data_2ebf08102a246c973c2bdfeb207cb701
#
_entry.id   2ebf08102a246c973c2bdfeb207cb701
#
_cell.length_a   1.000
_cell.length_b   1.000
_cell.length_c   1.000
_cell.angle_alpha   90.00
_cell.angle_beta   90.00
_cell.angle_gamma   90.00
#
_symmetry.space_group_name_H-M   'P 1'
#
loop_
_entity.id
_entity.type
_entity.pdbx_description
1 polymer ?
#
loop_
_entity_poly.entity_id
_entity_poly.type
_entity_poly.pdbx_seq_one_letter_code
_entity_poly.pdbx_strand_id
1 'polypeptide(L)'
;MIIKLAYCEGKGDYIYRQLFNYTNNTDIELISYDEDYYKEKKDSFKLKGSCGARLVPFCAIYNDKKDLVKAFYSETGECTFNNIKKFIDEIRERSIV
;
A
#
# COMPACT_ATOMS: atom_id res chain seq x y z
N MET A 1 -4.08 8.52 -7.57
CA MET A 1 -3.93 7.62 -6.40
C MET A 1 -2.62 6.88 -6.50
N ILE A 2 -1.90 6.80 -5.41
CA ILE A 2 -0.62 6.10 -5.35
C ILE A 2 -0.72 5.01 -4.28
N ILE A 3 -0.33 3.79 -4.62
CA ILE A 3 -0.25 2.67 -3.68
C ILE A 3 1.23 2.34 -3.49
N LYS A 4 1.71 2.40 -2.26
CA LYS A 4 3.08 2.00 -1.92
C LYS A 4 3.02 0.72 -1.11
N LEU A 5 3.63 -0.34 -1.61
CA LEU A 5 3.66 -1.65 -0.96
C LEU A 5 5.09 -2.04 -0.61
N ALA A 6 5.34 -2.24 0.68
CA ALA A 6 6.61 -2.80 1.16
C ALA A 6 6.42 -4.30 1.38
N TYR A 7 7.28 -5.11 0.76
CA TYR A 7 7.21 -6.56 0.87
C TYR A 7 8.59 -7.18 0.61
N CYS A 8 8.71 -8.46 0.92
CA CYS A 8 9.88 -9.22 0.52
C CYS A 8 9.43 -10.59 0.03
N GLU A 9 10.36 -11.34 -0.56
CA GLU A 9 10.06 -12.66 -1.08
C GLU A 9 9.49 -13.56 0.02
N GLY A 10 8.35 -14.19 -0.28
CA GLY A 10 7.64 -15.01 0.69
C GLY A 10 6.79 -14.24 1.68
N LYS A 11 6.87 -12.90 1.68
CA LYS A 11 6.09 -12.06 2.60
C LYS A 11 5.45 -10.91 1.83
N GLY A 12 4.34 -11.20 1.15
CA GLY A 12 3.57 -10.18 0.46
C GLY A 12 3.83 -10.06 -1.04
N ASP A 13 4.70 -10.88 -1.61
CA ASP A 13 4.95 -10.88 -3.04
C ASP A 13 3.69 -11.23 -3.84
N TYR A 14 2.84 -12.11 -3.30
CA TYR A 14 1.57 -12.43 -3.94
C TYR A 14 0.62 -11.24 -3.92
N ILE A 15 0.66 -10.41 -2.87
CA ILE A 15 -0.14 -9.18 -2.80
C ILE A 15 0.31 -8.22 -3.91
N TYR A 16 1.61 -8.09 -4.11
CA TYR A 16 2.14 -7.25 -5.18
C TYR A 16 1.63 -7.70 -6.54
N ARG A 17 1.68 -9.00 -6.82
CA ARG A 17 1.21 -9.54 -8.10
C ARG A 17 -0.28 -9.28 -8.31
N GLN A 18 -1.08 -9.44 -7.28
CA GLN A 18 -2.52 -9.18 -7.35
C GLN A 18 -2.79 -7.68 -7.56
N LEU A 19 -2.07 -6.81 -6.85
CA LEU A 19 -2.21 -5.37 -7.03
C LEU A 19 -1.73 -4.93 -8.41
N PHE A 20 -0.65 -5.52 -8.90
CA PHE A 20 -0.15 -5.21 -10.24
C PHE A 20 -1.22 -5.49 -11.29
N ASN A 21 -1.85 -6.66 -11.23
CA ASN A 21 -2.93 -6.99 -12.15
C ASN A 21 -4.15 -6.08 -11.99
N TYR A 22 -4.48 -5.75 -10.74
CA TYR A 22 -5.63 -4.90 -10.43
C TYR A 22 -5.44 -3.47 -10.94
N THR A 23 -4.24 -2.92 -10.81
CA THR A 23 -3.95 -1.54 -11.20
C THR A 23 -3.52 -1.41 -12.66
N ASN A 24 -3.29 -2.53 -13.34
CA ASN A 24 -2.86 -2.52 -14.73
C ASN A 24 -3.94 -1.84 -15.61
N ASN A 25 -3.49 -0.95 -16.49
CA ASN A 25 -4.37 -0.17 -17.37
C ASN A 25 -5.29 0.81 -16.61
N THR A 26 -4.94 1.17 -15.37
CA THR A 26 -5.64 2.21 -14.61
C THR A 26 -4.71 3.40 -14.41
N ASP A 27 -5.25 4.50 -13.86
CA ASP A 27 -4.47 5.67 -13.49
C ASP A 27 -3.79 5.54 -12.12
N ILE A 28 -3.94 4.38 -11.48
CA ILE A 28 -3.36 4.13 -10.16
C ILE A 28 -1.89 3.77 -10.31
N GLU A 29 -1.02 4.51 -9.62
CA GLU A 29 0.42 4.22 -9.61
C GLU A 29 0.73 3.24 -8.47
N LEU A 30 1.35 2.12 -8.81
CA LEU A 30 1.80 1.12 -7.83
C LEU A 30 3.31 1.18 -7.70
N ILE A 31 3.79 1.49 -6.50
CA ILE A 31 5.21 1.54 -6.18
C ILE A 31 5.51 0.45 -5.18
N SER A 32 6.47 -0.42 -5.50
CA SER A 32 6.88 -1.49 -4.60
C SER A 32 8.25 -1.20 -4.00
N TYR A 33 8.42 -1.60 -2.76
CA TYR A 33 9.69 -1.52 -2.05
C TYR A 33 9.99 -2.86 -1.44
N ASP A 34 11.23 -3.31 -1.53
CA ASP A 34 11.66 -4.46 -0.76
C ASP A 34 11.87 -4.05 0.71
N GLU A 35 12.08 -5.03 1.60
CA GLU A 35 12.17 -4.77 3.02
C GLU A 35 13.30 -3.81 3.37
N ASP A 36 14.46 -3.95 2.73
CA ASP A 36 15.62 -3.09 3.02
C ASP A 36 15.36 -1.66 2.57
N TYR A 37 14.82 -1.49 1.39
CA TYR A 37 14.47 -0.17 0.89
C TYR A 37 13.41 0.49 1.79
N TYR A 38 12.45 -0.28 2.28
CA TYR A 38 11.41 0.22 3.17
C TYR A 38 12.02 0.74 4.47
N LYS A 39 12.97 0.02 5.07
CA LYS A 39 13.64 0.47 6.29
C LYS A 39 14.37 1.79 6.11
N GLU A 40 14.99 1.99 4.94
CA GLU A 40 15.70 3.23 4.63
C GLU A 40 14.74 4.38 4.31
N LYS A 41 13.60 4.10 3.70
CA LYS A 41 12.68 5.10 3.16
C LYS A 41 11.37 5.21 3.94
N LYS A 42 11.33 4.68 5.16
CA LYS A 42 10.08 4.70 5.96
C LYS A 42 9.48 6.08 6.12
N ASP A 43 10.31 7.13 6.17
CA ASP A 43 9.82 8.50 6.31
C ASP A 43 9.07 8.97 5.07
N SER A 44 9.36 8.39 3.91
CA SER A 44 8.64 8.72 2.68
C SER A 44 7.21 8.21 2.66
N PHE A 45 6.86 7.32 3.58
CA PHE A 45 5.48 6.85 3.73
C PHE A 45 4.61 7.82 4.52
N LYS A 46 5.20 8.88 5.11
CA LYS A 46 4.50 9.89 5.90
C LYS A 46 3.69 9.29 7.05
N LEU A 47 4.23 8.29 7.68
CA LEU A 47 3.57 7.64 8.81
C LEU A 47 3.75 8.48 10.07
N LYS A 48 2.72 8.51 10.91
CA LYS A 48 2.77 9.18 12.21
C LYS A 48 3.13 8.18 13.30
N GLY A 49 3.81 8.67 14.35
CA GLY A 49 4.12 7.89 15.53
C GLY A 49 5.43 7.14 15.41
N SER A 50 5.68 6.28 16.39
CA SER A 50 6.90 5.47 16.42
C SER A 50 6.82 4.42 15.32
N CYS A 51 7.20 4.82 14.16
CA CYS A 51 7.28 3.90 13.05
C CYS A 51 8.54 3.06 13.21
N GLY A 52 8.62 2.28 14.25
CA GLY A 52 9.64 1.26 14.30
C GLY A 52 9.58 0.42 13.04
N ALA A 53 10.55 -0.44 12.84
CA ALA A 53 10.56 -1.32 11.70
C ALA A 53 9.21 -2.04 11.61
N ARG A 54 8.45 -1.75 10.58
CA ARG A 54 7.17 -2.42 10.38
C ARG A 54 7.39 -3.80 9.81
N LEU A 55 6.53 -4.72 10.20
CA LEU A 55 6.53 -6.03 9.57
C LEU A 55 6.03 -5.88 8.13
N VAL A 56 6.62 -6.60 7.22
CA VAL A 56 6.14 -6.67 5.85
C VAL A 56 5.16 -7.85 5.75
N PRO A 57 4.16 -7.76 4.88
CA PRO A 57 3.87 -6.68 3.95
C PRO A 57 3.23 -5.46 4.65
N PHE A 58 3.48 -4.28 4.12
CA PHE A 58 2.90 -3.04 4.58
C PHE A 58 2.44 -2.23 3.37
N CYS A 59 1.22 -1.70 3.42
CA CYS A 59 0.66 -0.94 2.30
C CYS A 59 0.19 0.43 2.75
N ALA A 60 0.56 1.46 1.99
CA ALA A 60 0.11 2.83 2.22
C ALA A 60 -0.51 3.36 0.93
N ILE A 61 -1.66 4.02 1.06
CA ILE A 61 -2.39 4.58 -0.08
C ILE A 61 -2.46 6.08 0.05
N TYR A 62 -2.13 6.78 -1.04
CA TYR A 62 -2.08 8.24 -1.11
C TYR A 62 -3.03 8.75 -2.18
N ASN A 63 -3.60 9.93 -1.93
CA ASN A 63 -4.45 10.59 -2.93
C ASN A 63 -3.59 11.30 -3.98
N ASP A 64 -4.22 11.99 -4.92
CA ASP A 64 -3.53 12.70 -5.99
C ASP A 64 -2.68 13.87 -5.49
N LYS A 65 -2.97 14.38 -4.30
CA LYS A 65 -2.18 15.42 -3.63
C LYS A 65 -1.02 14.85 -2.83
N LYS A 66 -0.82 13.54 -2.89
CA LYS A 66 0.23 12.82 -2.17
C LYS A 66 0.06 12.83 -0.65
N ASP A 67 -1.19 13.01 -0.19
CA ASP A 67 -1.52 12.89 1.23
C ASP A 67 -1.88 11.44 1.55
N LEU A 68 -1.40 10.93 2.68
CA LEU A 68 -1.70 9.58 3.14
C LEU A 68 -3.19 9.50 3.53
N VAL A 69 -3.93 8.60 2.88
CA VAL A 69 -5.35 8.41 3.19
C VAL A 69 -5.63 7.10 3.91
N LYS A 70 -4.79 6.10 3.76
CA LYS A 70 -4.98 4.81 4.44
C LYS A 70 -3.67 4.04 4.50
N ALA A 71 -3.46 3.34 5.61
CA ALA A 71 -2.34 2.41 5.78
C ALA A 71 -2.88 1.06 6.26
N PHE A 72 -2.32 -0.02 5.73
CA PHE A 72 -2.66 -1.38 6.10
C PHE A 72 -1.43 -2.04 6.70
N TYR A 73 -1.57 -2.56 7.92
CA TYR A 73 -0.45 -3.10 8.70
C TYR A 73 -0.51 -4.62 8.77
N SER A 74 0.66 -5.25 8.62
CA SER A 74 0.76 -6.69 8.80
C SER A 74 0.52 -7.12 10.25
N GLU A 75 0.91 -6.27 11.20
CA GLU A 75 0.76 -6.57 12.63
C GLU A 75 -0.70 -6.80 13.03
N THR A 76 -1.62 -6.14 12.37
CA THR A 76 -3.05 -6.28 12.63
C THR A 76 -3.75 -7.27 11.71
N GLY A 77 -3.00 -7.86 10.78
CA GLY A 77 -3.58 -8.76 9.78
C GLY A 77 -4.39 -8.06 8.70
N GLU A 78 -4.33 -6.73 8.64
CA GLU A 78 -5.14 -5.96 7.69
C GLU A 78 -4.51 -5.82 6.30
N CYS A 79 -3.21 -6.08 6.18
CA CYS A 79 -2.52 -5.93 4.89
C CYS A 79 -2.77 -7.14 4.00
N THR A 80 -3.94 -7.17 3.38
CA THR A 80 -4.34 -8.21 2.43
C THR A 80 -4.82 -7.56 1.15
N PHE A 81 -4.73 -8.29 0.04
CA PHE A 81 -5.23 -7.78 -1.23
C PHE A 81 -6.72 -7.44 -1.16
N ASN A 82 -7.51 -8.29 -0.51
CA ASN A 82 -8.96 -8.06 -0.43
C ASN A 82 -9.29 -6.76 0.29
N ASN A 83 -8.62 -6.47 1.39
CA ASN A 83 -8.84 -5.23 2.15
C ASN A 83 -8.41 -4.01 1.35
N ILE A 84 -7.28 -4.09 0.68
CA ILE A 84 -6.77 -3.00 -0.14
C ILE A 84 -7.71 -2.73 -1.32
N LYS A 85 -8.12 -3.78 -2.01
CA LYS A 85 -9.04 -3.69 -3.14
C LYS A 85 -10.37 -3.07 -2.72
N LYS A 86 -10.93 -3.54 -1.61
CA LYS A 86 -12.20 -3.03 -1.09
C LYS A 86 -12.11 -1.54 -0.81
N PHE A 87 -11.04 -1.09 -0.19
CA PHE A 87 -10.85 0.33 0.12
C PHE A 87 -10.77 1.17 -1.15
N ILE A 88 -10.01 0.70 -2.14
CA ILE A 88 -9.84 1.41 -3.41
C ILE A 88 -11.16 1.48 -4.17
N ASP A 89 -11.89 0.37 -4.22
CA ASP A 89 -13.19 0.31 -4.91
C ASP A 89 -14.18 1.28 -4.27
N GLU A 90 -14.22 1.36 -2.94
CA GLU A 90 -15.10 2.29 -2.23
C GLU A 90 -14.78 3.75 -2.55
N ILE A 91 -13.51 4.11 -2.60
CA ILE A 91 -13.09 5.47 -2.96
C ILE A 91 -13.47 5.79 -4.40
N ARG A 92 -13.25 4.87 -5.32
CA ARG A 92 -13.54 5.08 -6.74
C ARG A 92 -15.04 5.19 -6.98
N GLU A 93 -15.85 4.43 -6.25
CA GLU A 93 -17.31 4.56 -6.32
C GLU A 93 -17.77 5.94 -5.85
N ARG A 94 -17.16 6.47 -4.79
CA ARG A 94 -17.48 7.83 -4.31
C ARG A 94 -17.10 8.90 -5.30
N SER A 95 -16.05 8.68 -6.09
CA SER A 95 -15.58 9.66 -7.08
C SER A 95 -16.50 9.76 -8.29
N ILE A 96 -17.30 8.75 -8.54
CA ILE A 96 -18.18 8.68 -9.70
C ILE A 96 -19.50 9.43 -9.43
N VAL A 97 -19.80 9.66 -8.18
CA VAL A 97 -21.05 10.36 -7.79
C VAL A 97 -20.89 11.89 -7.86
#